data_3b0e379d8500ce50bb57ad4595766c58
#
_entry.id   3b0e379d8500ce50bb57ad4595766c58
#
_cell.length_a   1.000
_cell.length_b   1.000
_cell.length_c   1.000
_cell.angle_alpha   90.00
_cell.angle_beta   90.00
_cell.angle_gamma   90.00
#
_symmetry.space_group_name_H-M   'P 1'
#
loop_
_entity.id
_entity.type
_entity.pdbx_description
1 polymer ?
#
loop_
_entity_poly.entity_id
_entity_poly.type
_entity_poly.pdbx_seq_one_letter_code
_entity_poly.pdbx_strand_id
1 'polypeptide(L)'
;ETNKRKIHRVFEYEENVKMLSNYIKTKIPTISNGICHGTRRGKEQDWFSKYLNCDIFGTEISETATKFPKTIQWDFHDIKDEWINNFDFIYSNSLDHSYDIPYCLSQWSKCLKNNGMLIICGTTAHHPLASKLTADIGGYTKKSIKETITNIPQMNVIDTINPKKKKLIYLSWYYVIGQKYI
;
A
#
# COMPACT_ATOMS: atom_id res chain seq x y z
N GLU A 1 6.68 -10.54 16.56
CA GLU A 1 5.70 -10.96 17.61
C GLU A 1 4.38 -10.22 17.52
N THR A 2 4.36 -8.89 17.27
CA THR A 2 3.13 -8.08 17.22
C THR A 2 2.17 -8.55 16.13
N ASN A 3 2.67 -8.95 14.96
CA ASN A 3 1.84 -9.47 13.86
C ASN A 3 1.18 -10.81 14.21
N LYS A 4 1.87 -11.68 14.96
CA LYS A 4 1.29 -12.96 15.42
C LYS A 4 0.08 -12.76 16.34
N ARG A 5 0.15 -11.78 17.26
CA ARG A 5 -0.98 -11.45 18.17
C ARG A 5 -2.17 -10.82 17.46
N LYS A 6 -1.92 -10.08 16.37
CA LYS A 6 -2.95 -9.35 15.60
C LYS A 6 -3.37 -10.12 14.33
N ILE A 7 -3.00 -11.40 14.17
CA ILE A 7 -3.23 -12.16 12.93
C ILE A 7 -4.70 -12.18 12.49
N HIS A 8 -5.64 -12.11 13.42
CA HIS A 8 -7.08 -12.12 13.09
C HIS A 8 -7.63 -10.75 12.66
N ARG A 9 -6.85 -9.69 12.77
CA ARG A 9 -7.31 -8.33 12.43
C ARG A 9 -7.07 -8.02 10.96
N VAL A 10 -8.10 -7.48 10.32
CA VAL A 10 -8.02 -6.85 9.00
C VAL A 10 -8.21 -5.35 9.21
N PHE A 11 -7.33 -4.54 8.66
CA PHE A 11 -7.37 -3.08 8.85
C PHE A 11 -8.13 -2.37 7.75
N GLU A 12 -8.18 -2.95 6.56
CA GLU A 12 -8.88 -2.39 5.42
C GLU A 12 -10.33 -2.91 5.34
N TYR A 13 -11.14 -2.28 4.52
CA TYR A 13 -12.51 -2.68 4.22
C TYR A 13 -12.66 -3.02 2.74
N GLU A 14 -13.42 -4.06 2.45
CA GLU A 14 -13.68 -4.50 1.07
C GLU A 14 -14.31 -3.40 0.21
N GLU A 15 -15.20 -2.57 0.80
CA GLU A 15 -15.86 -1.47 0.10
C GLU A 15 -14.86 -0.37 -0.34
N ASN A 16 -13.81 -0.15 0.44
CA ASN A 16 -12.76 0.80 0.09
C ASN A 16 -11.90 0.25 -1.04
N VAL A 17 -11.53 -1.04 -0.97
CA VAL A 17 -10.77 -1.70 -2.04
C VAL A 17 -11.58 -1.72 -3.34
N LYS A 18 -12.89 -1.95 -3.28
CA LYS A 18 -13.79 -1.83 -4.44
C LYS A 18 -13.77 -0.43 -5.03
N MET A 19 -13.82 0.59 -4.20
CA MET A 19 -13.74 2.00 -4.62
C MET A 19 -12.39 2.29 -5.30
N LEU A 20 -11.28 1.86 -4.69
CA LEU A 20 -9.94 2.03 -5.26
C LEU A 20 -9.79 1.27 -6.58
N SER A 21 -10.31 0.04 -6.67
CA SER A 21 -10.30 -0.74 -7.91
C SER A 21 -11.04 -0.04 -9.04
N ASN A 22 -12.19 0.55 -8.76
CA ASN A 22 -12.91 1.35 -9.74
C ASN A 22 -12.10 2.59 -10.16
N TYR A 23 -11.45 3.27 -9.21
CA TYR A 23 -10.58 4.40 -9.51
C TYR A 23 -9.39 4.00 -10.39
N ILE A 24 -8.69 2.90 -10.08
CA ILE A 24 -7.59 2.37 -10.90
C ILE A 24 -8.05 2.16 -12.35
N LYS A 25 -9.22 1.52 -12.54
CA LYS A 25 -9.80 1.29 -13.88
C LYS A 25 -10.05 2.57 -14.69
N THR A 26 -10.29 3.70 -14.03
CA THR A 26 -10.44 4.99 -14.73
C THR A 26 -9.12 5.58 -15.23
N LYS A 27 -7.99 5.11 -14.69
CA LYS A 27 -6.65 5.65 -14.96
C LYS A 27 -5.77 4.69 -15.77
N ILE A 28 -5.95 3.40 -15.58
CA ILE A 28 -5.16 2.35 -16.23
C ILE A 28 -6.13 1.49 -17.04
N PRO A 29 -6.11 1.59 -18.39
CA PRO A 29 -7.07 0.88 -19.27
C PRO A 29 -6.96 -0.65 -19.18
N THR A 30 -5.75 -1.16 -19.02
CA THR A 30 -5.49 -2.60 -18.94
C THR A 30 -4.63 -2.88 -17.72
N ILE A 31 -5.20 -3.62 -16.76
CA ILE A 31 -4.53 -3.99 -15.50
C ILE A 31 -4.25 -5.48 -15.57
N SER A 32 -3.01 -5.88 -15.46
CA SER A 32 -2.58 -7.28 -15.53
C SER A 32 -2.13 -7.84 -14.19
N ASN A 33 -1.51 -7.01 -13.36
CA ASN A 33 -0.99 -7.43 -12.08
C ASN A 33 -0.81 -6.25 -11.11
N GLY A 34 -0.60 -6.58 -9.84
CA GLY A 34 -0.31 -5.62 -8.79
C GLY A 34 0.25 -6.30 -7.55
N ILE A 35 0.75 -5.50 -6.63
CA ILE A 35 1.30 -5.99 -5.35
C ILE A 35 0.75 -5.19 -4.18
N CYS A 36 0.46 -5.90 -3.08
CA CYS A 36 0.06 -5.30 -1.81
C CYS A 36 1.15 -5.55 -0.76
N HIS A 37 1.73 -4.50 -0.21
CA HIS A 37 2.79 -4.62 0.79
C HIS A 37 2.25 -4.58 2.23
N GLY A 38 2.75 -5.50 3.08
CA GLY A 38 2.39 -5.57 4.50
C GLY A 38 0.98 -6.13 4.75
N THR A 39 0.54 -7.11 3.97
CA THR A 39 -0.86 -7.54 3.90
C THR A 39 -1.32 -8.45 5.04
N ARG A 40 -0.44 -8.88 5.92
CA ARG A 40 -0.68 -9.81 7.04
C ARG A 40 -1.49 -11.07 6.67
N ARG A 41 -2.75 -10.93 6.27
CA ARG A 41 -3.69 -12.03 5.94
C ARG A 41 -4.02 -12.12 4.45
N GLY A 42 -3.50 -11.24 3.64
CA GLY A 42 -3.74 -11.24 2.22
C GLY A 42 -5.16 -10.83 1.79
N LYS A 43 -5.93 -10.14 2.65
CA LYS A 43 -7.29 -9.74 2.30
C LYS A 43 -7.32 -8.66 1.23
N GLU A 44 -6.39 -7.74 1.29
CA GLU A 44 -6.28 -6.64 0.33
C GLU A 44 -6.04 -7.18 -1.08
N GLN A 45 -5.08 -8.11 -1.25
CA GLN A 45 -4.82 -8.72 -2.56
C GLN A 45 -5.98 -9.57 -3.05
N ASP A 46 -6.68 -10.30 -2.16
CA ASP A 46 -7.86 -11.08 -2.52
C ASP A 46 -8.95 -10.16 -3.10
N TRP A 47 -9.23 -9.03 -2.42
CA TRP A 47 -10.25 -8.08 -2.85
C TRP A 47 -9.86 -7.35 -4.13
N PHE A 48 -8.61 -6.89 -4.26
CA PHE A 48 -8.12 -6.30 -5.50
C PHE A 48 -8.20 -7.30 -6.66
N SER A 49 -7.75 -8.55 -6.47
CA SER A 49 -7.88 -9.62 -7.48
C SER A 49 -9.33 -9.81 -7.93
N LYS A 50 -10.27 -9.85 -6.97
CA LYS A 50 -11.70 -9.99 -7.24
C LYS A 50 -12.25 -8.84 -8.09
N TYR A 51 -11.91 -7.59 -7.74
CA TYR A 51 -12.50 -6.41 -8.40
C TYR A 51 -11.78 -6.00 -9.68
N LEU A 52 -10.49 -6.29 -9.82
CA LEU A 52 -9.70 -5.99 -11.01
C LEU A 52 -9.65 -7.15 -12.00
N ASN A 53 -10.02 -8.37 -11.57
CA ASN A 53 -9.96 -9.60 -12.35
C ASN A 53 -8.56 -9.86 -12.92
N CYS A 54 -7.53 -9.70 -12.09
CA CYS A 54 -6.14 -9.93 -12.46
C CYS A 54 -5.36 -10.55 -11.30
N ASP A 55 -4.11 -10.94 -11.55
CA ASP A 55 -3.28 -11.59 -10.54
C ASP A 55 -2.62 -10.56 -9.62
N ILE A 56 -2.90 -10.66 -8.32
CA ILE A 56 -2.36 -9.77 -7.30
C ILE A 56 -1.86 -10.63 -6.14
N PHE A 57 -0.67 -10.34 -5.71
CA PHE A 57 -0.07 -10.98 -4.54
C PHE A 57 0.33 -9.95 -3.47
N GLY A 58 0.67 -10.44 -2.29
CA GLY A 58 1.06 -9.60 -1.18
C GLY A 58 2.40 -9.99 -0.59
N THR A 59 3.01 -9.08 0.14
CA THR A 59 4.19 -9.34 0.97
C THR A 59 3.87 -9.16 2.45
N GLU A 60 4.49 -9.97 3.27
CA GLU A 60 4.43 -9.90 4.73
C GLU A 60 5.78 -10.36 5.29
N ILE A 61 6.38 -9.57 6.18
CA ILE A 61 7.68 -9.90 6.76
C ILE A 61 7.64 -11.09 7.73
N SER A 62 6.48 -11.31 8.35
CA SER A 62 6.30 -12.39 9.30
C SER A 62 6.28 -13.76 8.61
N GLU A 63 6.82 -14.77 9.27
CA GLU A 63 6.70 -16.18 8.85
C GLU A 63 5.25 -16.67 8.68
N THR A 64 4.28 -15.93 9.22
CA THR A 64 2.86 -16.20 9.02
C THR A 64 2.38 -15.96 7.58
N ALA A 65 3.18 -15.32 6.74
CA ALA A 65 2.91 -15.13 5.31
C ALA A 65 2.55 -16.44 4.61
N THR A 66 3.30 -17.51 4.92
CA THR A 66 3.12 -18.84 4.31
C THR A 66 1.76 -19.49 4.60
N LYS A 67 0.99 -18.95 5.55
CA LYS A 67 -0.35 -19.43 5.90
C LYS A 67 -1.45 -18.89 4.98
N PHE A 68 -1.15 -17.90 4.17
CA PHE A 68 -2.14 -17.20 3.34
C PHE A 68 -1.81 -17.32 1.86
N PRO A 69 -2.81 -17.64 1.02
CA PRO A 69 -2.61 -17.73 -0.42
C PRO A 69 -2.05 -16.42 -1.00
N LYS A 70 -1.27 -16.53 -2.06
CA LYS A 70 -0.70 -15.39 -2.80
C LYS A 70 0.06 -14.39 -1.89
N THR A 71 0.61 -14.86 -0.78
CA THR A 71 1.40 -14.05 0.16
C THR A 71 2.82 -14.58 0.22
N ILE A 72 3.78 -13.71 -0.02
CA ILE A 72 5.21 -14.02 0.00
C ILE A 72 5.80 -13.48 1.29
N GLN A 73 6.61 -14.28 1.98
CA GLN A 73 7.40 -13.77 3.10
C GLN A 73 8.52 -12.90 2.55
N TRP A 74 8.42 -11.59 2.75
CA TRP A 74 9.35 -10.64 2.18
C TRP A 74 9.38 -9.33 2.98
N ASP A 75 10.57 -8.75 3.13
CA ASP A 75 10.70 -7.38 3.62
C ASP A 75 10.36 -6.41 2.48
N PHE A 76 9.38 -5.57 2.66
CA PHE A 76 8.90 -4.68 1.61
C PHE A 76 9.87 -3.53 1.27
N HIS A 77 10.95 -3.34 2.05
CA HIS A 77 12.03 -2.41 1.68
C HIS A 77 12.90 -2.97 0.55
N ASP A 78 12.94 -4.29 0.42
CA ASP A 78 13.69 -4.95 -0.63
C ASP A 78 12.79 -5.21 -1.85
N ILE A 79 13.37 -5.11 -3.04
CA ILE A 79 12.70 -5.46 -4.30
C ILE A 79 13.48 -6.57 -5.01
N LYS A 80 12.76 -7.35 -5.81
CA LYS A 80 13.37 -8.33 -6.69
C LYS A 80 13.58 -7.71 -8.06
N ASP A 81 14.62 -8.14 -8.78
CA ASP A 81 14.90 -7.67 -10.14
C ASP A 81 13.72 -7.90 -11.08
N GLU A 82 13.03 -9.03 -10.92
CA GLU A 82 11.82 -9.39 -11.69
C GLU A 82 10.61 -8.48 -11.42
N TRP A 83 10.66 -7.67 -10.36
CA TRP A 83 9.58 -6.72 -10.03
C TRP A 83 9.77 -5.35 -10.69
N ILE A 84 10.97 -5.05 -11.19
CA ILE A 84 11.27 -3.75 -11.82
C ILE A 84 10.39 -3.55 -13.06
N ASN A 85 9.69 -2.41 -13.11
CA ASN A 85 8.76 -2.04 -14.19
C ASN A 85 7.68 -3.11 -14.48
N ASN A 86 7.24 -3.84 -13.48
CA ASN A 86 6.33 -4.97 -13.65
C ASN A 86 4.90 -4.72 -13.18
N PHE A 87 4.65 -3.84 -12.20
CA PHE A 87 3.32 -3.69 -11.62
C PHE A 87 2.53 -2.51 -12.18
N ASP A 88 1.24 -2.74 -12.41
CA ASP A 88 0.29 -1.70 -12.78
C ASP A 88 -0.09 -0.84 -11.56
N PHE A 89 -0.10 -1.44 -10.36
CA PHE A 89 -0.23 -0.69 -9.12
C PHE A 89 0.47 -1.37 -7.94
N ILE A 90 0.79 -0.56 -6.95
CA ILE A 90 1.29 -0.98 -5.64
C ILE A 90 0.39 -0.36 -4.57
N TYR A 91 -0.06 -1.17 -3.62
CA TYR A 91 -0.88 -0.74 -2.48
C TYR A 91 -0.20 -1.08 -1.16
N SER A 92 -0.31 -0.17 -0.19
CA SER A 92 0.03 -0.48 1.22
C SER A 92 -0.81 0.33 2.21
N ASN A 93 -1.19 -0.32 3.30
CA ASN A 93 -1.74 0.28 4.52
C ASN A 93 -0.81 0.07 5.73
N SER A 94 0.44 -0.28 5.49
CA SER A 94 1.41 -0.69 6.53
C SER A 94 2.74 0.07 6.42
N LEU A 95 2.75 1.22 5.74
CA LEU A 95 3.96 2.03 5.54
C LEU A 95 4.50 2.62 6.85
N ASP A 96 3.67 2.75 7.89
CA ASP A 96 4.03 3.13 9.26
C ASP A 96 4.97 2.12 9.95
N HIS A 97 5.12 0.93 9.41
CA HIS A 97 6.10 -0.06 9.84
C HIS A 97 7.47 0.08 9.11
N SER A 98 7.60 1.03 8.18
CA SER A 98 8.86 1.29 7.50
C SER A 98 9.85 2.02 8.42
N TYR A 99 11.11 1.56 8.41
CA TYR A 99 12.22 2.25 9.07
C TYR A 99 12.82 3.38 8.20
N ASP A 100 12.57 3.36 6.89
CA ASP A 100 12.99 4.39 5.93
C ASP A 100 11.93 4.55 4.83
N ILE A 101 10.96 5.44 5.07
CA ILE A 101 9.85 5.68 4.18
C ILE A 101 10.31 6.22 2.80
N PRO A 102 11.21 7.22 2.71
CA PRO A 102 11.70 7.69 1.42
C PRO A 102 12.39 6.58 0.60
N TYR A 103 13.24 5.79 1.21
CA TYR A 103 13.89 4.66 0.56
C TYR A 103 12.85 3.64 0.08
N CYS A 104 11.95 3.22 0.96
CA CYS A 104 10.91 2.25 0.66
C CYS A 104 10.05 2.67 -0.55
N LEU A 105 9.53 3.90 -0.56
CA LEU A 105 8.73 4.42 -1.67
C LEU A 105 9.53 4.56 -2.97
N SER A 106 10.82 4.90 -2.87
CA SER A 106 11.73 4.93 -4.01
C SER A 106 11.91 3.53 -4.62
N GLN A 107 12.07 2.48 -3.80
CA GLN A 107 12.14 1.11 -4.31
C GLN A 107 10.82 0.69 -4.98
N TRP A 108 9.69 0.97 -4.35
CA TRP A 108 8.38 0.64 -4.93
C TRP A 108 8.13 1.35 -6.26
N SER A 109 8.56 2.60 -6.40
CA SER A 109 8.41 3.35 -7.67
C SER A 109 9.15 2.69 -8.83
N LYS A 110 10.30 2.04 -8.59
CA LYS A 110 11.04 1.29 -9.61
C LYS A 110 10.24 0.07 -10.10
N CYS A 111 9.43 -0.51 -9.23
CA CYS A 111 8.61 -1.68 -9.56
C CYS A 111 7.37 -1.34 -10.40
N LEU A 112 6.96 -0.07 -10.43
CA LEU A 112 5.82 0.38 -11.23
C LEU A 112 6.17 0.44 -12.72
N LYS A 113 5.24 -0.03 -13.55
CA LYS A 113 5.23 0.27 -14.99
C LYS A 113 5.04 1.77 -15.22
N ASN A 114 5.30 2.24 -16.44
CA ASN A 114 4.87 3.56 -16.88
C ASN A 114 3.36 3.70 -16.71
N ASN A 115 2.90 4.83 -16.17
CA ASN A 115 1.53 5.11 -15.74
C ASN A 115 1.04 4.24 -14.56
N GLY A 116 1.89 3.39 -13.98
CA GLY A 116 1.57 2.61 -12.80
C GLY A 116 1.30 3.48 -11.57
N MET A 117 0.50 2.98 -10.66
CA MET A 117 -0.01 3.75 -9.51
C MET A 117 0.54 3.26 -8.19
N LEU A 118 0.95 4.20 -7.34
CA LEU A 118 1.30 3.98 -5.95
C LEU A 118 0.16 4.46 -5.05
N ILE A 119 -0.41 3.58 -4.26
CA ILE A 119 -1.58 3.86 -3.40
C ILE A 119 -1.21 3.63 -1.94
N ILE A 120 -1.08 4.72 -1.19
CA ILE A 120 -0.73 4.68 0.24
C ILE A 120 -1.95 5.02 1.07
N CYS A 121 -2.41 4.05 1.86
CA CYS A 121 -3.43 4.26 2.87
C CYS A 121 -2.80 4.87 4.12
N GLY A 122 -3.34 5.99 4.60
CA GLY A 122 -2.90 6.63 5.83
C GLY A 122 -4.05 7.05 6.71
N THR A 123 -3.75 7.16 8.00
CA THR A 123 -4.69 7.70 9.00
C THR A 123 -3.97 8.70 9.91
N THR A 124 -4.73 9.49 10.66
CA THR A 124 -4.13 10.36 11.69
C THR A 124 -3.43 9.57 12.80
N ALA A 125 -3.71 8.27 12.96
CA ALA A 125 -2.98 7.40 13.88
C ALA A 125 -1.53 7.14 13.42
N HIS A 126 -1.21 7.29 12.14
CA HIS A 126 0.15 7.16 11.60
C HIS A 126 0.98 8.45 11.76
N HIS A 127 0.43 9.49 12.42
CA HIS A 127 1.18 10.71 12.70
C HIS A 127 2.41 10.40 13.57
N PRO A 128 3.59 11.04 13.34
CA PRO A 128 4.82 10.77 14.08
C PRO A 128 4.71 10.83 15.60
N LEU A 129 3.81 11.68 16.12
CA LEU A 129 3.55 11.75 17.57
C LEU A 129 2.71 10.57 18.06
N ALA A 130 1.80 10.04 17.23
CA ALA A 130 0.97 8.90 17.57
C ALA A 130 1.75 7.58 17.47
N SER A 131 2.65 7.46 16.49
CA SER A 131 3.47 6.25 16.29
C SER A 131 4.35 5.94 17.50
N LYS A 132 4.82 6.96 18.22
CA LYS A 132 5.56 6.80 19.49
C LYS A 132 4.73 6.09 20.58
N LEU A 133 3.39 6.20 20.53
CA LEU A 133 2.47 5.56 21.48
C LEU A 133 2.05 4.15 21.03
N THR A 134 2.12 3.86 19.74
CA THR A 134 1.71 2.58 19.15
C THR A 134 2.87 1.60 18.95
N ALA A 135 4.10 2.04 19.21
CA ALA A 135 5.35 1.29 18.94
C ALA A 135 5.55 0.98 17.44
N ASP A 136 4.95 1.78 16.57
CA ASP A 136 5.23 1.73 15.13
C ASP A 136 6.56 2.45 14.85
N ILE A 137 7.34 1.89 13.95
CA ILE A 137 8.74 2.34 13.71
C ILE A 137 8.74 3.68 12.96
N GLY A 138 7.85 3.80 11.95
CA GLY A 138 7.70 4.97 11.12
C GLY A 138 6.45 5.76 11.48
N GLY A 139 6.49 7.05 11.21
CA GLY A 139 5.30 7.90 11.31
C GLY A 139 5.28 8.89 10.15
N TYR A 140 4.10 9.18 9.64
CA TYR A 140 3.94 10.11 8.53
C TYR A 140 2.63 10.89 8.60
N THR A 141 2.61 11.99 7.88
CA THR A 141 1.41 12.80 7.66
C THR A 141 1.00 12.69 6.18
N LYS A 142 -0.24 13.06 5.88
CA LYS A 142 -0.69 13.20 4.50
C LYS A 142 0.24 14.13 3.69
N LYS A 143 0.71 15.21 4.31
CA LYS A 143 1.61 16.17 3.67
C LYS A 143 2.98 15.53 3.39
N SER A 144 3.61 14.90 4.39
CA SER A 144 4.93 14.31 4.21
C SER A 144 4.95 13.18 3.17
N ILE A 145 3.89 12.35 3.09
CA ILE A 145 3.81 11.31 2.04
C ILE A 145 3.71 11.94 0.64
N LYS A 146 2.90 12.98 0.49
CA LYS A 146 2.82 13.70 -0.81
C LYS A 146 4.18 14.27 -1.22
N GLU A 147 4.88 14.94 -0.30
CA GLU A 147 6.20 15.50 -0.53
C GLU A 147 7.21 14.39 -0.90
N THR A 148 7.21 13.28 -0.16
CA THR A 148 8.09 12.13 -0.46
C THR A 148 7.84 11.57 -1.85
N ILE A 149 6.58 11.35 -2.23
CA ILE A 149 6.24 10.83 -3.57
C ILE A 149 6.67 11.81 -4.66
N THR A 150 6.40 13.10 -4.48
CA THR A 150 6.75 14.14 -5.47
C THR A 150 8.28 14.30 -5.65
N ASN A 151 9.06 14.00 -4.61
CA ASN A 151 10.52 14.04 -4.67
C ASN A 151 11.15 12.79 -5.33
N ILE A 152 10.37 11.75 -5.60
CA ILE A 152 10.86 10.59 -6.34
C ILE A 152 10.86 10.93 -7.85
N PRO A 153 11.98 10.71 -8.55
CA PRO A 153 12.02 10.92 -9.99
C PRO A 153 10.90 10.18 -10.72
N GLN A 154 10.28 10.84 -11.68
CA GLN A 154 9.17 10.29 -12.49
C GLN A 154 7.89 9.95 -11.70
N MET A 155 7.72 10.47 -10.50
CA MET A 155 6.49 10.29 -9.72
C MET A 155 5.78 11.63 -9.50
N ASN A 156 4.46 11.63 -9.65
CA ASN A 156 3.60 12.75 -9.26
C ASN A 156 2.44 12.27 -8.37
N VAL A 157 2.06 13.08 -7.41
CA VAL A 157 0.80 12.88 -6.68
C VAL A 157 -0.34 13.37 -7.56
N ILE A 158 -1.23 12.47 -7.96
CA ILE A 158 -2.35 12.77 -8.85
C ILE A 158 -3.68 12.94 -8.11
N ASP A 159 -3.81 12.36 -6.90
CA ASP A 159 -5.05 12.46 -6.13
C ASP A 159 -4.87 12.21 -4.64
N THR A 160 -5.90 12.53 -3.87
CA THR A 160 -6.08 12.12 -2.48
C THR A 160 -7.54 11.77 -2.25
N ILE A 161 -7.81 10.49 -2.03
CA ILE A 161 -9.16 9.95 -1.93
C ILE A 161 -9.52 9.71 -0.47
N ASN A 162 -10.74 10.05 -0.08
CA ASN A 162 -11.27 9.66 1.22
C ASN A 162 -11.98 8.30 1.12
N PRO A 163 -11.83 7.42 2.12
CA PRO A 163 -12.49 6.13 2.13
C PRO A 163 -14.00 6.25 2.25
N LYS A 164 -14.72 5.29 1.67
CA LYS A 164 -16.18 5.14 1.88
C LYS A 164 -16.49 4.66 3.29
N LYS A 165 -15.65 3.80 3.86
CA LYS A 165 -15.81 3.22 5.20
C LYS A 165 -14.60 3.50 6.06
N LYS A 166 -14.83 3.84 7.33
CA LYS A 166 -13.77 4.17 8.31
C LYS A 166 -13.98 3.32 9.57
N LYS A 167 -12.89 2.87 10.16
CA LYS A 167 -12.93 2.05 11.36
C LYS A 167 -13.30 2.85 12.62
N LEU A 168 -12.87 4.10 12.69
CA LEU A 168 -13.10 5.03 13.78
C LEU A 168 -13.51 6.37 13.19
N ILE A 169 -14.66 6.90 13.62
CA ILE A 169 -15.25 8.12 13.05
C ILE A 169 -14.35 9.34 13.26
N TYR A 170 -13.57 9.36 14.33
CA TYR A 170 -12.67 10.47 14.71
C TYR A 170 -11.27 10.36 14.08
N LEU A 171 -10.92 9.26 13.40
CA LEU A 171 -9.68 9.18 12.64
C LEU A 171 -9.90 9.69 11.22
N SER A 172 -9.12 10.68 10.83
CA SER A 172 -9.02 11.05 9.43
C SER A 172 -8.29 9.93 8.69
N TRP A 173 -8.95 9.34 7.72
CA TRP A 173 -8.42 8.26 6.89
C TRP A 173 -8.37 8.73 5.44
N TYR A 174 -7.31 8.41 4.72
CA TYR A 174 -7.09 8.89 3.36
C TYR A 174 -6.23 7.91 2.55
N TYR A 175 -6.32 8.02 1.22
CA TYR A 175 -5.41 7.38 0.28
C TYR A 175 -4.69 8.46 -0.50
N VAL A 176 -3.35 8.48 -0.46
CA VAL A 176 -2.53 9.30 -1.36
C VAL A 176 -2.20 8.46 -2.57
N ILE A 177 -2.49 9.00 -3.75
CA ILE A 177 -2.29 8.34 -5.03
C ILE A 177 -1.15 9.02 -5.77
N GLY A 178 -0.03 8.31 -5.93
CA GLY A 178 1.04 8.67 -6.83
C GLY A 178 0.89 7.94 -8.17
N GLN A 179 1.40 8.53 -9.24
CA GLN A 179 1.48 7.89 -10.55
C GLN A 179 2.86 8.11 -11.14
N LYS A 180 3.42 7.04 -11.73
CA LYS A 180 4.67 7.12 -12.48
C LYS A 180 4.38 7.64 -13.88
N TYR A 181 5.19 8.59 -14.32
CA TYR A 181 5.15 9.11 -15.70
C TYR A 181 6.46 8.78 -16.43
N ILE A 182 6.42 8.89 -17.74
CA ILE A 182 7.58 8.60 -18.61
C ILE A 182 8.60 9.74 -18.52
#